data_1f651cb88a809deb6bb64ab805d29bb9
#
_entry.id   1f651cb88a809deb6bb64ab805d29bb9
#
_cell.length_a   1.000
_cell.length_b   1.000
_cell.length_c   1.000
_cell.angle_alpha   90.00
_cell.angle_beta   90.00
_cell.angle_gamma   90.00
#
_symmetry.space_group_name_H-M   'P 1'
#
loop_
_entity.id
_entity.type
_entity.pdbx_description
1 polymer ?
#
loop_
_entity_poly.entity_id
_entity_poly.type
_entity_poly.pdbx_seq_one_letter_code
_entity_poly.pdbx_strand_id
1 'polypeptide(L)'
;MSSNKSTPGQRFRDAVASEHPLQVVGAINANHALLAKRAGFKAIYLSGGGVAAGSLGVPDLGITGLDDVLTDVRRITDVCDLPLLVDVDTGFGSSAFNVARTVKSMIKFLSLIHI
;
A
#
# COMPACT_ATOMS: atom_id res chain seq x y z
N MET A 1 19.57 1.93 -15.33
CA MET A 1 20.01 0.90 -14.63
C MET A 1 19.40 0.74 -13.31
N SER A 2 19.34 -0.44 -12.94
CA SER A 2 18.76 -0.80 -11.68
C SER A 2 19.50 -0.22 -10.49
N SER A 3 20.77 0.06 -10.63
CA SER A 3 21.58 0.63 -9.54
C SER A 3 21.03 1.98 -9.06
N ASN A 4 20.27 2.68 -9.89
CA ASN A 4 19.73 3.98 -9.55
C ASN A 4 18.29 3.91 -9.02
N LYS A 5 17.76 2.71 -8.90
CA LYS A 5 16.41 2.59 -8.39
C LYS A 5 16.37 2.90 -6.90
N SER A 6 15.54 3.84 -6.53
CA SER A 6 15.28 4.12 -5.14
C SER A 6 14.38 3.04 -4.53
N THR A 7 14.51 2.84 -3.23
CA THR A 7 13.60 1.96 -2.51
C THR A 7 12.20 2.57 -2.45
N PRO A 8 11.17 1.76 -2.19
CA PRO A 8 9.82 2.30 -2.00
C PRO A 8 9.75 3.36 -0.91
N GLY A 9 10.44 3.14 0.21
CA GLY A 9 10.49 4.11 1.29
C GLY A 9 11.16 5.41 0.87
N GLN A 10 12.25 5.32 0.10
CA GLN A 10 12.92 6.51 -0.39
C GLN A 10 12.02 7.31 -1.33
N ARG A 11 11.31 6.63 -2.21
CA ARG A 11 10.40 7.31 -3.13
C ARG A 11 9.26 8.00 -2.38
N PHE A 12 8.80 7.42 -1.28
CA PHE A 12 7.80 8.06 -0.45
C PHE A 12 8.36 9.34 0.22
N ARG A 13 9.58 9.27 0.74
CA ARG A 13 10.26 10.44 1.31
C ARG A 13 10.47 11.53 0.27
N ASP A 14 10.82 11.15 -0.95
CA ASP A 14 11.00 12.10 -2.04
C ASP A 14 9.69 12.79 -2.39
N ALA A 15 8.58 12.05 -2.38
CA ALA A 15 7.26 12.63 -2.61
C ALA A 15 6.90 13.65 -1.52
N VAL A 16 7.16 13.32 -0.25
CA VAL A 16 6.94 14.22 0.87
C VAL A 16 7.77 15.50 0.71
N ALA A 17 9.02 15.36 0.26
CA ALA A 17 9.92 16.50 0.08
C ALA A 17 9.53 17.37 -1.10
N SER A 18 8.92 16.81 -2.14
CA SER A 18 8.59 17.52 -3.37
C SER A 18 7.28 18.29 -3.28
N GLU A 19 6.39 17.93 -2.38
CA GLU A 19 5.08 18.57 -2.22
C GLU A 19 4.83 18.96 -0.77
N HIS A 20 4.31 20.18 -0.55
CA HIS A 20 4.11 20.74 0.78
C HIS A 20 2.71 21.35 0.90
N PRO A 21 1.72 20.62 1.45
CA PRO A 21 1.78 19.25 1.94
C PRO A 21 1.64 18.22 0.82
N LEU A 22 2.11 17.01 1.08
CA LEU A 22 1.86 15.90 0.18
C LEU A 22 0.43 15.42 0.36
N GLN A 23 -0.32 15.37 -0.73
CA GLN A 23 -1.66 14.79 -0.73
C GLN A 23 -1.56 13.31 -1.09
N VAL A 24 -1.98 12.45 -0.17
CA VAL A 24 -1.99 11.01 -0.37
C VAL A 24 -3.44 10.58 -0.57
N VAL A 25 -3.78 10.18 -1.77
CA VAL A 25 -5.16 9.82 -2.11
C VAL A 25 -5.41 8.36 -1.86
N GLY A 26 -6.61 8.03 -1.38
CA GLY A 26 -7.02 6.65 -1.15
C GLY A 26 -7.28 5.92 -2.46
N ALA A 27 -6.79 4.68 -2.54
CA ALA A 27 -7.02 3.79 -3.67
C ALA A 27 -7.27 2.39 -3.11
N ILE A 28 -8.39 1.79 -3.45
CA ILE A 28 -8.78 0.48 -2.91
C ILE A 28 -8.59 -0.65 -3.91
N ASN A 29 -8.16 -0.35 -5.11
CA ASN A 29 -7.89 -1.36 -6.13
C ASN A 29 -6.91 -0.82 -7.17
N ALA A 30 -6.49 -1.68 -8.08
CA ALA A 30 -5.51 -1.33 -9.10
C ALA A 30 -6.01 -0.23 -10.05
N ASN A 31 -7.28 -0.25 -10.39
CA ASN A 31 -7.84 0.78 -11.27
C ASN A 31 -7.81 2.16 -10.61
N HIS A 32 -8.15 2.25 -9.33
CA HIS A 32 -8.07 3.51 -8.59
C HIS A 32 -6.64 4.02 -8.52
N ALA A 33 -5.67 3.13 -8.36
CA ALA A 33 -4.26 3.53 -8.34
C ALA A 33 -3.83 4.13 -9.68
N LEU A 34 -4.25 3.54 -10.79
CA LEU A 34 -3.96 4.09 -12.12
C LEU A 34 -4.62 5.44 -12.32
N LEU A 35 -5.85 5.61 -11.87
CA LEU A 35 -6.55 6.90 -11.97
C LEU A 35 -5.86 7.97 -11.12
N ALA A 36 -5.40 7.60 -9.92
CA ALA A 36 -4.68 8.52 -9.05
C ALA A 36 -3.38 9.00 -9.72
N LYS A 37 -2.66 8.09 -10.35
CA LYS A 37 -1.44 8.45 -11.08
C LYS A 37 -1.74 9.38 -12.24
N ARG A 38 -2.77 9.10 -13.02
CA ARG A 38 -3.19 9.97 -14.14
C ARG A 38 -3.62 11.36 -13.68
N ALA A 39 -4.24 11.43 -12.50
CA ALA A 39 -4.66 12.70 -11.93
C ALA A 39 -3.50 13.55 -11.39
N GLY A 40 -2.30 12.97 -11.32
CA GLY A 40 -1.10 13.69 -10.90
C GLY A 40 -0.74 13.54 -9.43
N PHE A 41 -1.39 12.66 -8.70
CA PHE A 41 -1.02 12.41 -7.30
C PHE A 41 0.35 11.73 -7.23
N LYS A 42 1.10 12.06 -6.18
CA LYS A 42 2.48 11.58 -6.00
C LYS A 42 2.59 10.39 -5.05
N ALA A 43 1.53 10.07 -4.34
CA ALA A 43 1.46 8.93 -3.44
C ALA A 43 0.02 8.49 -3.26
N ILE A 44 -0.17 7.22 -2.93
CA ILE A 44 -1.49 6.63 -2.72
C ILE A 44 -1.55 5.89 -1.39
N TYR A 45 -2.75 5.72 -0.88
CA TYR A 45 -3.01 5.07 0.40
C TYR A 45 -4.00 3.93 0.20
N LEU A 46 -3.63 2.72 0.61
CA LEU A 46 -4.53 1.58 0.63
C LEU A 46 -5.18 1.48 2.01
N SER A 47 -6.47 1.79 2.06
CA SER A 47 -7.24 1.80 3.29
C SER A 47 -7.72 0.39 3.63
N GLY A 48 -7.52 -0.03 4.88
CA GLY A 48 -8.06 -1.30 5.36
C GLY A 48 -9.58 -1.32 5.33
N GLY A 49 -10.21 -0.21 5.70
CA GLY A 49 -11.67 -0.08 5.59
C GLY A 49 -12.14 -0.13 4.14
N GLY A 50 -11.36 0.47 3.23
CA GLY A 50 -11.65 0.41 1.80
C GLY A 50 -11.56 -1.00 1.24
N VAL A 51 -10.58 -1.78 1.67
CA VAL A 51 -10.45 -3.20 1.29
C VAL A 51 -11.63 -3.99 1.85
N ALA A 52 -12.00 -3.77 3.10
CA ALA A 52 -13.13 -4.47 3.70
C ALA A 52 -14.41 -4.20 2.90
N ALA A 53 -14.71 -2.95 2.64
CA ALA A 53 -15.94 -2.57 1.95
C ALA A 53 -15.91 -2.91 0.46
N GLY A 54 -14.80 -2.59 -0.21
CA GLY A 54 -14.70 -2.68 -1.66
C GLY A 54 -14.36 -4.06 -2.18
N SER A 55 -13.46 -4.79 -1.53
CA SER A 55 -13.02 -6.11 -1.99
C SER A 55 -13.86 -7.23 -1.40
N LEU A 56 -14.26 -7.11 -0.13
CA LEU A 56 -14.98 -8.18 0.56
C LEU A 56 -16.45 -7.88 0.81
N GLY A 57 -16.85 -6.61 0.73
CA GLY A 57 -18.24 -6.23 0.99
C GLY A 57 -18.63 -6.37 2.45
N VAL A 58 -17.69 -6.18 3.36
CA VAL A 58 -17.91 -6.31 4.79
C VAL A 58 -17.59 -5.00 5.50
N PRO A 59 -18.15 -4.76 6.71
CA PRO A 59 -17.83 -3.55 7.46
C PRO A 59 -16.41 -3.57 7.98
N ASP A 60 -15.89 -2.39 8.30
CA ASP A 60 -14.54 -2.21 8.83
C ASP A 60 -14.52 -2.50 10.34
N LEU A 61 -14.57 -3.77 10.68
CA LEU A 61 -14.65 -4.26 12.05
C LEU A 61 -13.59 -5.30 12.37
N GLY A 62 -12.42 -5.22 11.70
CA GLY A 62 -11.34 -6.16 11.94
C GLY A 62 -11.59 -7.54 11.34
N ILE A 63 -12.48 -7.63 10.35
CA ILE A 63 -12.80 -8.91 9.68
C ILE A 63 -11.72 -9.29 8.68
N THR A 64 -11.07 -8.30 8.05
CA THR A 64 -10.05 -8.55 7.04
C THR A 64 -8.78 -9.10 7.67
N GLY A 65 -8.15 -10.03 6.98
CA GLY A 65 -6.85 -10.57 7.37
C GLY A 65 -5.71 -10.02 6.52
N LEU A 66 -4.51 -10.43 6.85
CA LEU A 66 -3.30 -10.03 6.13
C LEU A 66 -3.38 -10.35 4.65
N ASP A 67 -3.85 -11.55 4.29
CA ASP A 67 -3.90 -11.98 2.89
C ASP A 67 -4.88 -11.16 2.06
N ASP A 68 -5.95 -10.68 2.67
CA ASP A 68 -6.90 -9.81 1.99
C ASP A 68 -6.24 -8.51 1.55
N VAL A 69 -5.47 -7.91 2.43
CA VAL A 69 -4.76 -6.66 2.14
C VAL A 69 -3.61 -6.89 1.18
N LEU A 70 -2.84 -7.98 1.37
CA LEU A 70 -1.72 -8.31 0.49
C LEU A 70 -2.16 -8.56 -0.95
N THR A 71 -3.33 -9.12 -1.15
CA THR A 71 -3.87 -9.33 -2.48
C THR A 71 -4.01 -8.01 -3.23
N ASP A 72 -4.58 -7.00 -2.59
CA ASP A 72 -4.74 -5.70 -3.21
C ASP A 72 -3.41 -4.95 -3.33
N VAL A 73 -2.52 -5.07 -2.34
CA VAL A 73 -1.17 -4.51 -2.44
C VAL A 73 -0.47 -5.04 -3.69
N ARG A 74 -0.51 -6.35 -3.89
CA ARG A 74 0.15 -6.97 -5.05
C ARG A 74 -0.45 -6.49 -6.36
N ARG A 75 -1.77 -6.41 -6.44
CA ARG A 75 -2.46 -5.95 -7.66
C ARG A 75 -2.13 -4.50 -7.98
N ILE A 76 -2.11 -3.65 -6.96
CA ILE A 76 -1.80 -2.23 -7.13
C ILE A 76 -0.35 -2.04 -7.56
N THR A 77 0.58 -2.68 -6.88
CA THR A 77 2.01 -2.49 -7.16
C THR A 77 2.44 -3.11 -8.48
N ASP A 78 1.67 -4.07 -9.00
CA ASP A 78 1.91 -4.64 -10.32
C ASP A 78 1.73 -3.62 -11.44
N VAL A 79 0.81 -2.68 -11.28
CA VAL A 79 0.43 -1.76 -12.36
C VAL A 79 0.77 -0.30 -12.07
N CYS A 80 1.11 0.05 -10.85
CA CYS A 80 1.33 1.43 -10.44
C CYS A 80 2.62 1.54 -9.63
N ASP A 81 3.47 2.49 -10.01
CA ASP A 81 4.76 2.71 -9.36
C ASP A 81 4.75 3.84 -8.33
N LEU A 82 3.61 4.43 -8.06
CA LEU A 82 3.51 5.45 -7.02
C LEU A 82 3.85 4.87 -5.65
N PRO A 83 4.48 5.65 -4.78
CA PRO A 83 4.66 5.25 -3.39
C PRO A 83 3.33 4.87 -2.75
N LEU A 84 3.29 3.73 -2.09
CA LEU A 84 2.08 3.18 -1.49
C LEU A 84 2.22 3.13 0.03
N LEU A 85 1.30 3.79 0.70
CA LEU A 85 1.14 3.72 2.15
C LEU A 85 0.01 2.73 2.43
N VAL A 86 0.30 1.68 3.20
CA VAL A 86 -0.65 0.59 3.45
C VAL A 86 -1.11 0.61 4.90
N ASP A 87 -2.42 0.55 5.10
CA ASP A 87 -3.02 0.38 6.42
C ASP A 87 -2.91 -1.09 6.83
N VAL A 88 -2.22 -1.35 7.91
CA VAL A 88 -2.03 -2.72 8.42
C VAL A 88 -2.74 -2.95 9.76
N ASP A 89 -3.65 -2.06 10.13
CA ASP A 89 -4.38 -2.11 11.40
C ASP A 89 -3.40 -2.29 12.58
N THR A 90 -3.62 -3.32 13.40
CA THR A 90 -2.74 -3.65 14.53
C THR A 90 -1.79 -4.80 14.21
N GLY A 91 -1.57 -5.09 12.91
CA GLY A 91 -0.64 -6.13 12.45
C GLY A 91 -1.30 -7.45 12.09
N PHE A 92 -2.62 -7.49 12.04
CA PHE A 92 -3.40 -8.68 11.67
C PHE A 92 -3.18 -9.87 12.59
N GLY A 93 -3.13 -9.60 13.88
CA GLY A 93 -3.00 -10.63 14.91
C GLY A 93 -2.52 -10.03 16.22
N SER A 94 -2.82 -10.71 17.32
CA SER A 94 -2.56 -10.16 18.65
C SER A 94 -1.16 -10.47 19.19
N SER A 95 -0.41 -11.35 18.53
CA SER A 95 0.92 -11.73 19.02
C SER A 95 2.03 -10.98 18.25
N ALA A 96 3.20 -10.87 18.88
CA ALA A 96 4.37 -10.30 18.23
C ALA A 96 4.78 -11.10 16.99
N PHE A 97 4.54 -12.40 16.98
CA PHE A 97 4.82 -13.25 15.82
C PHE A 97 3.94 -12.89 14.64
N ASN A 98 2.68 -12.60 14.88
CA ASN A 98 1.78 -12.17 13.81
C ASN A 98 2.17 -10.81 13.25
N VAL A 99 2.55 -9.87 14.11
CA VAL A 99 3.03 -8.55 13.66
C VAL A 99 4.30 -8.70 12.84
N ALA A 100 5.24 -9.54 13.29
CA ALA A 100 6.48 -9.80 12.54
C ALA A 100 6.19 -10.41 11.16
N ARG A 101 5.24 -11.35 11.08
CA ARG A 101 4.81 -11.94 9.81
C ARG A 101 4.24 -10.89 8.88
N THR A 102 3.42 -9.99 9.40
CA THR A 102 2.82 -8.90 8.62
C THR A 102 3.89 -8.00 8.05
N VAL A 103 4.84 -7.55 8.86
CA VAL A 103 5.94 -6.69 8.41
C VAL A 103 6.77 -7.36 7.35
N LYS A 104 7.16 -8.63 7.56
CA LYS A 104 7.93 -9.39 6.57
C LYS A 104 7.19 -9.53 5.26
N SER A 105 5.90 -9.84 5.31
CA SER A 105 5.09 -10.01 4.10
C SER A 105 4.96 -8.71 3.33
N MET A 106 4.76 -7.60 4.03
CA MET A 106 4.67 -6.29 3.38
C MET A 106 5.99 -5.90 2.73
N ILE A 107 7.11 -6.09 3.42
CA ILE A 107 8.43 -5.81 2.86
C ILE A 107 8.65 -6.65 1.61
N LYS A 108 8.35 -7.93 1.67
CA LYS A 108 8.55 -8.85 0.55
C LYS A 108 7.78 -8.40 -0.70
N PHE A 109 6.48 -8.13 -0.55
CA PHE A 109 5.66 -7.78 -1.71
C PHE A 109 5.98 -6.40 -2.26
N LEU A 110 6.20 -5.42 -1.40
CA LEU A 110 6.57 -4.09 -1.85
C LEU A 110 7.97 -4.08 -2.45
N SER A 111 8.91 -4.80 -1.85
CA SER A 111 10.29 -4.83 -2.32
C SER A 111 10.45 -5.54 -3.65
N LEU A 112 9.73 -6.63 -3.86
CA LEU A 112 9.82 -7.39 -5.12
C LEU A 112 9.42 -6.55 -6.33
N ILE A 113 8.58 -5.56 -6.12
CA ILE A 113 8.04 -4.78 -7.23
C ILE A 113 8.81 -3.50 -7.44
N HIS A 114 9.35 -2.94 -6.37
CA HIS A 114 9.94 -1.61 -6.41
C HIS A 114 11.46 -1.57 -6.21
N ILE A 115 12.04 -2.69 -5.96
CA ILE A 115 13.49 -2.73 -5.81
C ILE A 115 14.24 -2.61 -7.15
#